data_e6ce8dc4a0d0844215082b3cb5cf6562
#
_entry.id   e6ce8dc4a0d0844215082b3cb5cf6562
#
_cell.length_a   1.000
_cell.length_b   1.000
_cell.length_c   1.000
_cell.angle_alpha   90.00
_cell.angle_beta   90.00
_cell.angle_gamma   90.00
#
_symmetry.space_group_name_H-M   'P 1'
#
loop_
_entity.id
_entity.type
_entity.pdbx_description
1 polymer ?
#
loop_
_entity_poly.entity_id
_entity_poly.type
_entity_poly.pdbx_seq_one_letter_code
_entity_poly.pdbx_strand_id
1 'polypeptide(L)'
;MRSGLFRFFLDENVPRRIADRLSSEGHDVVEVAAGPLRGKPDDYLWRRAAAEGRIFVTRDIGATALPIRPAPLAIILLRGPETLTAVHLDAMFAAFWNLVEREQLAGHLVSVRPGGYRMHRIRI
;
A
#
# COMPACT_ATOMS: atom_id res chain seq x y z
N MET A 1 -6.08 23.53 -3.96
CA MET A 1 -5.16 22.80 -3.37
C MET A 1 -5.67 21.54 -2.79
N ARG A 2 -5.01 20.57 -2.76
CA ARG A 2 -5.47 19.40 -2.28
C ARG A 2 -4.68 18.98 -1.14
N SER A 3 -5.25 18.46 -0.21
CA SER A 3 -4.54 18.06 0.93
C SER A 3 -3.54 17.02 0.59
N GLY A 4 -3.92 16.04 -0.12
CA GLY A 4 -3.02 15.03 -0.58
C GLY A 4 -2.30 14.24 0.48
N LEU A 5 -2.63 14.39 1.76
CA LEU A 5 -1.99 13.61 2.82
C LEU A 5 -2.83 12.40 3.19
N PHE A 6 -2.17 11.26 3.34
CA PHE A 6 -2.81 10.00 3.62
C PHE A 6 -2.10 9.27 4.75
N ARG A 7 -2.72 8.21 5.22
CA ARG A 7 -2.14 7.32 6.22
C ARG A 7 -1.86 6.00 5.53
N PHE A 8 -0.67 5.49 5.69
CA PHE A 8 -0.22 4.27 5.02
C PHE A 8 0.11 3.17 6.01
N PHE A 9 -0.01 1.94 5.54
CA PHE A 9 0.34 0.75 6.30
C PHE A 9 1.12 -0.15 5.35
N LEU A 10 2.44 -0.23 5.53
CA LEU A 10 3.31 -0.94 4.59
C LEU A 10 3.64 -2.32 5.13
N ASP A 11 3.26 -3.34 4.36
CA ASP A 11 3.52 -4.73 4.70
C ASP A 11 5.03 -4.98 4.77
N GLU A 12 5.44 -6.06 5.43
CA GLU A 12 6.85 -6.28 5.69
C GLU A 12 7.68 -6.56 4.43
N ASN A 13 7.03 -6.89 3.30
CA ASN A 13 7.71 -7.07 2.02
C ASN A 13 7.86 -5.80 1.20
N VAL A 14 7.46 -4.65 1.74
CA VAL A 14 7.55 -3.36 1.05
C VAL A 14 8.86 -2.67 1.45
N PRO A 15 9.67 -2.21 0.49
CA PRO A 15 10.98 -1.62 0.81
C PRO A 15 10.87 -0.35 1.64
N ARG A 16 11.85 -0.16 2.53
CA ARG A 16 11.92 1.03 3.36
C ARG A 16 12.01 2.31 2.54
N ARG A 17 12.58 2.26 1.35
CA ARG A 17 12.65 3.42 0.46
C ARG A 17 11.28 4.04 0.23
N ILE A 18 10.24 3.21 0.11
CA ILE A 18 8.88 3.70 -0.09
C ILE A 18 8.38 4.40 1.17
N ALA A 19 8.66 3.82 2.35
CA ALA A 19 8.30 4.44 3.61
C ALA A 19 8.97 5.82 3.74
N ASP A 20 10.25 5.89 3.42
CA ASP A 20 11.00 7.14 3.54
C ASP A 20 10.43 8.20 2.58
N ARG A 21 10.10 7.80 1.37
CA ARG A 21 9.51 8.70 0.40
C ARG A 21 8.19 9.28 0.91
N LEU A 22 7.32 8.42 1.38
CA LEU A 22 6.01 8.86 1.86
C LEU A 22 6.11 9.73 3.10
N SER A 23 7.00 9.36 4.01
CA SER A 23 7.21 10.15 5.22
C SER A 23 7.76 11.52 4.88
N SER A 24 8.67 11.62 3.91
CA SER A 24 9.24 12.90 3.53
C SER A 24 8.21 13.82 2.87
N GLU A 25 7.13 13.25 2.34
CA GLU A 25 6.03 14.04 1.79
C GLU A 25 4.97 14.39 2.84
N GLY A 26 5.18 14.00 4.07
CA GLY A 26 4.28 14.34 5.16
C GLY A 26 3.19 13.33 5.47
N HIS A 27 3.19 12.18 4.78
CA HIS A 27 2.20 11.15 5.06
C HIS A 27 2.51 10.42 6.36
N ASP A 28 1.48 9.88 6.98
CA ASP A 28 1.61 9.10 8.21
C ASP A 28 1.83 7.63 7.82
N VAL A 29 2.99 7.08 8.14
CA VAL A 29 3.39 5.75 7.68
C VAL A 29 3.65 4.80 8.83
N VAL A 30 3.01 3.63 8.80
CA VAL A 30 3.31 2.52 9.67
C VAL A 30 4.03 1.47 8.84
N GLU A 31 5.22 1.05 9.28
CA GLU A 31 5.97 -0.01 8.64
C GLU A 31 5.89 -1.28 9.48
N VAL A 32 5.33 -2.34 8.92
CA VAL A 32 5.25 -3.62 9.63
C VAL A 32 6.65 -4.16 9.90
N ALA A 33 7.55 -4.05 8.91
CA ALA A 33 8.90 -4.62 9.02
C ALA A 33 9.73 -3.99 10.14
N ALA A 34 9.44 -2.75 10.50
CA ALA A 34 10.27 -1.98 11.41
C ALA A 34 9.75 -1.95 12.85
N GLY A 35 8.68 -2.69 13.16
CA GLY A 35 8.07 -2.53 14.46
C GLY A 35 7.46 -3.79 15.05
N PRO A 36 6.63 -3.64 16.07
CA PRO A 36 6.05 -4.78 16.80
C PRO A 36 5.03 -5.56 16.02
N LEU A 37 4.60 -5.07 14.86
CA LEU A 37 3.63 -5.78 14.03
C LEU A 37 4.28 -6.84 13.16
N ARG A 38 5.60 -6.90 13.14
CA ARG A 38 6.34 -7.87 12.37
C ARG A 38 5.93 -9.28 12.75
N GLY A 39 5.63 -10.08 11.73
CA GLY A 39 5.22 -11.47 11.96
C GLY A 39 3.75 -11.66 12.30
N LYS A 40 2.98 -10.60 12.41
CA LYS A 40 1.54 -10.75 12.63
C LYS A 40 0.87 -11.30 11.38
N PRO A 41 -0.20 -12.09 11.55
CA PRO A 41 -0.89 -12.67 10.39
C PRO A 41 -1.65 -11.62 9.58
N ASP A 42 -1.96 -11.97 8.34
CA ASP A 42 -2.59 -11.06 7.39
C ASP A 42 -3.91 -10.47 7.89
N ASP A 43 -4.72 -11.28 8.54
CA ASP A 43 -6.01 -10.79 9.04
C ASP A 43 -5.82 -9.71 10.10
N TYR A 44 -4.81 -9.85 10.95
CA TYR A 44 -4.52 -8.86 11.98
C TYR A 44 -4.09 -7.54 11.33
N LEU A 45 -3.19 -7.61 10.34
CA LEU A 45 -2.70 -6.42 9.66
C LEU A 45 -3.83 -5.72 8.90
N TRP A 46 -4.67 -6.49 8.25
CA TRP A 46 -5.82 -5.96 7.53
C TRP A 46 -6.74 -5.17 8.47
N ARG A 47 -7.08 -5.78 9.61
CA ARG A 47 -7.97 -5.14 10.57
C ARG A 47 -7.38 -3.85 11.13
N ARG A 48 -6.07 -3.85 11.37
CA ARG A 48 -5.38 -2.64 11.87
C ARG A 48 -5.41 -1.55 10.82
N ALA A 49 -5.09 -1.87 9.58
CA ALA A 49 -5.11 -0.88 8.51
C ALA A 49 -6.53 -0.33 8.32
N ALA A 50 -7.53 -1.18 8.36
CA ALA A 50 -8.92 -0.76 8.22
C ALA A 50 -9.35 0.14 9.36
N ALA A 51 -9.04 -0.25 10.60
CA ALA A 51 -9.46 0.51 11.78
C ALA A 51 -8.84 1.91 11.78
N GLU A 52 -7.67 2.06 11.21
CA GLU A 52 -6.97 3.34 11.20
C GLU A 52 -7.14 4.13 9.90
N GLY A 53 -7.99 3.63 8.99
CA GLY A 53 -8.24 4.31 7.72
C GLY A 53 -7.01 4.44 6.84
N ARG A 54 -6.16 3.42 6.83
CA ARG A 54 -4.90 3.47 6.13
C ARG A 54 -4.95 2.82 4.76
N ILE A 55 -4.09 3.26 3.87
CA ILE A 55 -3.85 2.61 2.59
C ILE A 55 -2.86 1.48 2.85
N PHE A 56 -3.27 0.24 2.55
CA PHE A 56 -2.44 -0.93 2.79
C PHE A 56 -1.62 -1.24 1.53
N VAL A 57 -0.29 -1.26 1.66
CA VAL A 57 0.61 -1.51 0.54
C VAL A 57 1.29 -2.85 0.78
N THR A 58 1.25 -3.74 -0.20
CA THR A 58 1.82 -5.08 -0.07
C THR A 58 2.32 -5.61 -1.41
N ARG A 59 3.18 -6.62 -1.37
CA ARG A 59 3.56 -7.38 -2.56
C ARG A 59 2.88 -8.75 -2.60
N ASP A 60 2.10 -9.06 -1.58
CA ASP A 60 1.49 -10.38 -1.44
C ASP A 60 0.06 -10.35 -1.94
N ILE A 61 -0.19 -11.00 -3.08
CA ILE A 61 -1.53 -11.05 -3.65
C ILE A 61 -2.53 -11.68 -2.70
N GLY A 62 -2.09 -12.63 -1.87
CA GLY A 62 -2.96 -13.28 -0.89
C GLY A 62 -3.45 -12.35 0.21
N ALA A 63 -2.77 -11.22 0.41
CA ALA A 63 -3.15 -10.25 1.44
C ALA A 63 -4.10 -9.18 0.92
N THR A 64 -4.55 -9.25 -0.34
CA THR A 64 -5.32 -8.17 -0.96
C THR A 64 -6.82 -8.41 -1.04
N ALA A 65 -7.28 -9.58 -0.65
CA ALA A 65 -8.68 -9.93 -0.83
C ALA A 65 -9.22 -10.76 0.33
N LEU A 66 -8.98 -10.30 1.55
CA LEU A 66 -9.49 -11.00 2.73
C LEU A 66 -10.98 -10.70 2.90
N PRO A 67 -11.78 -11.71 3.25
CA PRO A 67 -13.22 -11.51 3.42
C PRO A 67 -13.56 -10.92 4.79
N ILE A 68 -12.94 -9.79 5.10
CA ILE A 68 -13.07 -9.12 6.40
C ILE A 68 -13.52 -7.69 6.19
N ARG A 69 -14.57 -7.31 6.88
CA ARG A 69 -15.09 -5.93 6.84
C ARG A 69 -14.82 -5.23 8.15
N PRO A 70 -14.50 -3.94 8.13
CA PRO A 70 -14.29 -3.14 6.91
C PRO A 70 -12.93 -3.43 6.30
N ALA A 71 -12.77 -3.04 5.04
CA ALA A 71 -11.48 -3.12 4.36
C ALA A 71 -10.64 -1.89 4.70
N PRO A 72 -9.32 -1.94 4.48
CA PRO A 72 -8.49 -0.74 4.51
C PRO A 72 -9.04 0.32 3.55
N LEU A 73 -8.63 1.57 3.74
CA LEU A 73 -9.11 2.68 2.89
C LEU A 73 -8.92 2.37 1.41
N ALA A 74 -7.76 1.83 1.09
CA ALA A 74 -7.41 1.36 -0.24
C ALA A 74 -6.33 0.32 -0.10
N ILE A 75 -6.09 -0.47 -1.14
CA ILE A 75 -5.03 -1.48 -1.14
C ILE A 75 -4.19 -1.26 -2.38
N ILE A 76 -2.88 -1.19 -2.21
CA ILE A 76 -1.93 -1.06 -3.32
C ILE A 76 -1.09 -2.32 -3.35
N LEU A 77 -1.22 -3.07 -4.45
CA LEU A 77 -0.47 -4.30 -4.66
C LEU A 77 0.66 -4.02 -5.65
N LEU A 78 1.90 -4.15 -5.20
CA LEU A 78 3.07 -3.94 -6.05
C LEU A 78 3.42 -5.25 -6.73
N ARG A 79 3.28 -5.30 -8.05
CA ARG A 79 3.48 -6.51 -8.85
C ARG A 79 4.69 -6.40 -9.75
N GLY A 80 5.22 -7.55 -10.11
CA GLY A 80 6.37 -7.65 -10.99
C GLY A 80 7.19 -8.85 -10.62
N PRO A 81 8.24 -9.15 -11.40
CA PRO A 81 9.09 -10.31 -11.11
C PRO A 81 9.76 -10.15 -9.75
N GLU A 82 10.06 -11.28 -9.12
CA GLU A 82 10.73 -11.29 -7.82
C GLU A 82 12.14 -10.73 -7.88
N THR A 83 12.66 -10.58 -9.09
CA THR A 83 13.98 -9.99 -9.30
C THR A 83 14.00 -8.48 -9.14
N LEU A 84 12.83 -7.83 -8.99
CA LEU A 84 12.80 -6.39 -8.77
C LEU A 84 13.46 -6.04 -7.46
N THR A 85 14.41 -5.10 -7.53
CA THR A 85 15.12 -4.64 -6.32
C THR A 85 14.30 -3.58 -5.60
N ALA A 86 14.75 -3.21 -4.41
CA ALA A 86 14.12 -2.11 -3.66
C ALA A 86 14.13 -0.81 -4.46
N VAL A 87 15.20 -0.56 -5.21
CA VAL A 87 15.29 0.65 -6.04
C VAL A 87 14.23 0.62 -7.14
N HIS A 88 14.07 -0.52 -7.80
CA HIS A 88 13.07 -0.67 -8.86
C HIS A 88 11.65 -0.54 -8.30
N LEU A 89 11.38 -1.13 -7.15
CA LEU A 89 10.06 -1.05 -6.54
C LEU A 89 9.72 0.36 -6.12
N ASP A 90 10.70 1.08 -5.58
CA ASP A 90 10.51 2.47 -5.21
C ASP A 90 10.21 3.34 -6.43
N ALA A 91 10.98 3.15 -7.50
CA ALA A 91 10.76 3.92 -8.74
C ALA A 91 9.37 3.62 -9.33
N MET A 92 8.98 2.36 -9.30
CA MET A 92 7.68 1.94 -9.79
C MET A 92 6.54 2.57 -8.98
N PHE A 93 6.69 2.55 -7.66
CA PHE A 93 5.70 3.15 -6.77
C PHE A 93 5.64 4.67 -7.00
N ALA A 94 6.78 5.32 -7.12
CA ALA A 94 6.84 6.77 -7.33
C ALA A 94 6.14 7.19 -8.61
N ALA A 95 6.37 6.44 -9.69
CA ALA A 95 5.73 6.75 -10.97
C ALA A 95 4.21 6.64 -10.84
N PHE A 96 3.72 5.59 -10.19
CA PHE A 96 2.31 5.43 -9.92
C PHE A 96 1.77 6.58 -9.07
N TRP A 97 2.46 6.87 -7.97
CA TRP A 97 2.00 7.87 -7.00
C TRP A 97 1.91 9.26 -7.61
N ASN A 98 2.77 9.56 -8.57
CA ASN A 98 2.75 10.85 -9.25
C ASN A 98 1.66 10.93 -10.32
N LEU A 99 1.16 9.80 -10.80
CA LEU A 99 0.14 9.78 -11.85
C LEU A 99 -1.28 9.63 -11.34
N VAL A 100 -1.44 8.93 -10.24
CA VAL A 100 -2.78 8.54 -9.80
C VAL A 100 -3.58 9.74 -9.28
N GLU A 101 -4.87 9.71 -9.55
CA GLU A 101 -5.82 10.65 -8.96
C GLU A 101 -6.08 10.18 -7.55
N ARG A 102 -5.42 10.79 -6.59
CA ARG A 102 -5.41 10.30 -5.21
C ARG A 102 -6.79 10.27 -4.57
N GLU A 103 -7.66 11.20 -4.94
CA GLU A 103 -9.00 11.25 -4.39
C GLU A 103 -9.86 10.08 -4.85
N GLN A 104 -9.43 9.33 -5.86
CA GLN A 104 -10.16 8.16 -6.32
C GLN A 104 -9.68 6.85 -5.69
N LEU A 105 -8.68 6.91 -4.83
CA LEU A 105 -8.10 5.69 -4.25
C LEU A 105 -9.03 4.98 -3.29
N ALA A 106 -9.79 5.72 -2.49
CA ALA A 106 -10.64 5.10 -1.48
C ALA A 106 -11.58 4.07 -2.10
N GLY A 107 -11.62 2.89 -1.49
CA GLY A 107 -12.49 1.81 -1.96
C GLY A 107 -11.93 0.98 -3.10
N HIS A 108 -10.66 1.19 -3.46
CA HIS A 108 -10.07 0.48 -4.60
C HIS A 108 -8.85 -0.34 -4.21
N LEU A 109 -8.70 -1.44 -4.93
CA LEU A 109 -7.46 -2.22 -4.99
C LEU A 109 -6.73 -1.78 -6.24
N VAL A 110 -5.50 -1.31 -6.08
CA VAL A 110 -4.71 -0.82 -7.20
C VAL A 110 -3.54 -1.76 -7.41
N SER A 111 -3.48 -2.32 -8.60
CA SER A 111 -2.38 -3.20 -9.00
C SER A 111 -1.36 -2.36 -9.73
N VAL A 112 -0.16 -2.24 -9.19
CA VAL A 112 0.91 -1.41 -9.76
C VAL A 112 1.98 -2.31 -10.34
N ARG A 113 2.37 -2.06 -11.59
CA ARG A 113 3.39 -2.84 -12.30
C ARG A 113 4.39 -1.88 -12.94
N PRO A 114 5.53 -2.38 -13.35
CA PRO A 114 6.39 -1.55 -14.20
C PRO A 114 5.59 -1.10 -15.42
N GLY A 115 5.51 0.20 -15.64
CA GLY A 115 4.83 0.75 -16.79
C GLY A 115 3.37 1.12 -16.61
N GLY A 116 2.77 0.85 -15.45
CA GLY A 116 1.38 1.26 -15.28
C GLY A 116 0.69 0.69 -14.08
N TYR A 117 -0.61 0.99 -13.98
CA TYR A 117 -1.41 0.48 -12.87
C TYR A 117 -2.85 0.27 -13.33
N ARG A 118 -3.59 -0.53 -12.55
CA ARG A 118 -5.02 -0.74 -12.76
C ARG A 118 -5.74 -0.61 -11.43
N MET A 119 -6.94 -0.04 -11.49
CA MET A 119 -7.77 0.13 -10.32
C MET A 119 -8.98 -0.78 -10.40
N HIS A 120 -9.28 -1.45 -9.30
CA HIS A 120 -10.43 -2.33 -9.18
C HIS A 120 -11.18 -1.97 -7.91
N ARG A 121 -12.49 -2.07 -7.93
CA ARG A 121 -13.25 -1.89 -6.70
C ARG A 121 -12.96 -3.00 -5.73
N ILE A 122 -12.80 -2.66 -4.45
CA ILE A 122 -12.68 -3.67 -3.41
C ILE A 122 -14.04 -4.32 -3.23
N ARG A 123 -14.04 -5.66 -3.28
CA ARG A 123 -15.28 -6.42 -3.10
C ARG A 123 -15.27 -7.11 -1.77
N ILE A 124 -16.17 -6.72 -0.93
CA ILE A 124 -16.28 -7.32 0.38
C ILE A 124 -17.72 -7.64 0.68
#